data_100963fba1567398b59fb3a4c3f9dca5
#
_entry.id   100963fba1567398b59fb3a4c3f9dca5
#
_cell.length_a   1.000
_cell.length_b   1.000
_cell.length_c   1.000
_cell.angle_alpha   90.00
_cell.angle_beta   90.00
_cell.angle_gamma   90.00
#
_symmetry.space_group_name_H-M   'P 1'
#
loop_
_entity.id
_entity.type
_entity.pdbx_description
1 polymer ?
#
loop_
_entity_poly.entity_id
_entity_poly.type
_entity_poly.pdbx_seq_one_letter_code
_entity_poly.pdbx_strand_id
1 'polypeptide(L)'
;EEKLAAVLSAINVAMTRVNGVYEKEFGVTMELVENNDKIVFIKTDEYTNNSGGAMLKENQTVLDREIGTANYDVGHVFSTGGGGVAYLQSPCSTSKAGGVTGLGAPINDPFYIDYVAHEMGHQFGAPHTFNNSCGGNRSGATAVEPGSESTSMAYAGICPPNVQNNSDPYFSTVSVNNIYNFIKSANGSCSVNTDSGNNEPII
;
A
#
# COMPACT_ATOMS: atom_id res chain seq x y z
N GLU A 1 -21.64 2.63 17.26
CA GLU A 1 -21.64 1.33 16.55
C GLU A 1 -21.83 1.52 15.04
N GLU A 2 -22.90 2.19 14.58
CA GLU A 2 -23.20 2.35 13.14
C GLU A 2 -22.06 3.00 12.35
N LYS A 3 -21.42 4.06 12.87
CA LYS A 3 -20.29 4.72 12.20
C LYS A 3 -19.06 3.81 12.10
N LEU A 4 -18.77 3.03 13.12
CA LEU A 4 -17.66 2.08 13.11
C LEU A 4 -17.89 1.01 12.04
N ALA A 5 -19.09 0.43 12.01
CA ALA A 5 -19.45 -0.57 10.99
C ALA A 5 -19.34 -0.01 9.56
N ALA A 6 -19.75 1.25 9.35
CA ALA A 6 -19.63 1.91 8.05
C ALA A 6 -18.16 2.11 7.63
N VAL A 7 -17.28 2.49 8.56
CA VAL A 7 -15.83 2.64 8.26
C VAL A 7 -15.20 1.29 7.96
N LEU A 8 -15.47 0.26 8.77
CA LEU A 8 -14.97 -1.10 8.52
C LEU A 8 -15.45 -1.64 7.18
N SER A 9 -16.71 -1.39 6.81
CA SER A 9 -17.23 -1.75 5.48
C SER A 9 -16.48 -1.04 4.35
N ALA A 10 -16.19 0.25 4.50
CA ALA A 10 -15.43 1.01 3.51
C ALA A 10 -13.98 0.50 3.37
N ILE A 11 -13.33 0.16 4.48
CA ILE A 11 -11.99 -0.46 4.47
C ILE A 11 -12.03 -1.81 3.75
N ASN A 12 -13.02 -2.65 4.04
CA ASN A 12 -13.20 -3.94 3.36
C ASN A 12 -13.37 -3.78 1.84
N VAL A 13 -14.15 -2.79 1.39
CA VAL A 13 -14.31 -2.51 -0.04
C VAL A 13 -12.97 -2.10 -0.67
N ALA A 14 -12.21 -1.21 -0.02
CA ALA A 14 -10.90 -0.79 -0.50
C ALA A 14 -9.93 -1.97 -0.57
N MET A 15 -9.84 -2.78 0.50
CA MET A 15 -8.94 -3.92 0.55
C MET A 15 -9.33 -5.04 -0.41
N THR A 16 -10.61 -5.29 -0.63
CA THR A 16 -11.09 -6.22 -1.67
C THR A 16 -10.59 -5.79 -3.05
N ARG A 17 -10.65 -4.49 -3.35
CA ARG A 17 -10.18 -3.96 -4.63
C ARG A 17 -8.66 -4.05 -4.78
N VAL A 18 -7.92 -3.73 -3.73
CA VAL A 18 -6.45 -3.82 -3.67
C VAL A 18 -6.00 -5.28 -3.78
N ASN A 19 -6.63 -6.18 -3.02
CA ASN A 19 -6.35 -7.61 -3.08
C ASN A 19 -6.55 -8.18 -4.49
N GLY A 20 -7.56 -7.74 -5.22
CA GLY A 20 -7.77 -8.17 -6.61
C GLY A 20 -6.57 -7.88 -7.53
N VAL A 21 -5.76 -6.85 -7.22
CA VAL A 21 -4.50 -6.58 -7.94
C VAL A 21 -3.38 -7.45 -7.38
N TYR A 22 -3.20 -7.50 -6.06
CA TYR A 22 -2.10 -8.21 -5.40
C TYR A 22 -2.17 -9.73 -5.57
N GLU A 23 -3.36 -10.30 -5.52
CA GLU A 23 -3.59 -11.73 -5.79
C GLU A 23 -3.24 -12.10 -7.22
N LYS A 24 -3.68 -11.26 -8.17
CA LYS A 24 -3.42 -11.49 -9.60
C LYS A 24 -1.94 -11.38 -9.96
N GLU A 25 -1.25 -10.37 -9.41
CA GLU A 25 0.12 -10.04 -9.81
C GLU A 25 1.17 -10.81 -8.99
N PHE A 26 0.87 -11.15 -7.73
CA PHE A 26 1.84 -11.69 -6.77
C PHE A 26 1.39 -12.95 -6.04
N GLY A 27 0.12 -13.33 -6.10
CA GLY A 27 -0.45 -14.37 -5.27
C GLY A 27 -0.48 -14.00 -3.78
N VAL A 28 -0.59 -12.70 -3.47
CA VAL A 28 -0.62 -12.18 -2.09
C VAL A 28 -2.02 -11.71 -1.75
N THR A 29 -2.60 -12.25 -0.69
CA THR A 29 -3.85 -11.77 -0.08
C THR A 29 -3.54 -11.09 1.24
N MET A 30 -4.08 -9.90 1.45
CA MET A 30 -4.00 -9.16 2.71
C MET A 30 -5.33 -9.28 3.45
N GLU A 31 -5.30 -9.83 4.66
CA GLU A 31 -6.47 -9.99 5.51
C GLU A 31 -6.45 -8.96 6.65
N LEU A 32 -7.62 -8.40 6.96
CA LEU A 32 -7.73 -7.54 8.15
C LEU A 32 -7.58 -8.40 9.40
N VAL A 33 -6.67 -7.97 10.28
CA VAL A 33 -6.43 -8.68 11.55
C VAL A 33 -7.65 -8.68 12.45
N GLU A 34 -7.75 -9.65 13.35
CA GLU A 34 -8.73 -9.62 14.43
C GLU A 34 -8.57 -8.33 15.26
N ASN A 35 -9.68 -7.84 15.79
CA ASN A 35 -9.72 -6.58 16.54
C ASN A 35 -9.31 -5.32 15.75
N ASN A 36 -9.40 -5.34 14.42
CA ASN A 36 -9.15 -4.16 13.58
C ASN A 36 -10.06 -2.96 13.95
N ASP A 37 -11.20 -3.21 14.57
CA ASP A 37 -12.12 -2.20 15.10
C ASP A 37 -11.47 -1.30 16.17
N LYS A 38 -10.47 -1.78 16.91
CA LYS A 38 -9.75 -1.01 17.94
C LYS A 38 -8.89 0.11 17.37
N ILE A 39 -8.54 0.04 16.10
CA ILE A 39 -7.72 1.02 15.39
C ILE A 39 -8.54 1.88 14.41
N VAL A 40 -9.86 1.85 14.53
CA VAL A 40 -10.78 2.74 13.79
C VAL A 40 -11.24 3.88 14.70
N PHE A 41 -10.74 5.07 14.47
CA PHE A 41 -10.99 6.25 15.31
C PHE A 41 -12.13 7.09 14.74
N ILE A 42 -13.26 7.17 15.48
CA ILE A 42 -14.48 7.87 15.04
C ILE A 42 -14.57 9.30 15.58
N LYS A 43 -13.88 9.61 16.66
CA LYS A 43 -13.97 10.92 17.33
C LYS A 43 -12.62 11.65 17.35
N THR A 44 -11.70 11.11 18.11
CA THR A 44 -10.35 11.66 18.30
C THR A 44 -9.34 10.55 18.13
N ASP A 45 -8.21 10.87 17.60
CA ASP A 45 -7.08 9.97 17.43
C ASP A 45 -5.77 10.65 17.87
N GLU A 46 -4.70 9.91 17.79
CA GLU A 46 -3.35 10.36 18.13
C GLU A 46 -2.52 10.73 16.87
N TYR A 47 -3.15 10.73 15.69
CA TYR A 47 -2.46 10.94 14.44
C TYR A 47 -2.39 12.40 14.03
N THR A 48 -1.24 12.80 13.49
CA THR A 48 -1.05 14.10 12.85
C THR A 48 -1.54 14.04 11.40
N ASN A 49 -2.86 14.05 11.20
CA ASN A 49 -3.55 13.73 9.94
C ASN A 49 -3.07 14.49 8.68
N ASN A 50 -2.43 15.64 8.83
CA ASN A 50 -1.88 16.41 7.70
C ASN A 50 -0.37 16.18 7.48
N SER A 51 0.23 15.20 8.16
CA SER A 51 1.64 14.87 8.07
C SER A 51 1.86 13.37 7.91
N GLY A 52 1.93 12.90 6.66
CA GLY A 52 2.19 11.49 6.37
C GLY A 52 3.45 10.96 7.06
N GLY A 53 4.53 11.75 7.05
CA GLY A 53 5.78 11.36 7.70
C GLY A 53 5.70 11.23 9.22
N ALA A 54 4.83 12.00 9.90
CA ALA A 54 4.55 11.81 11.32
C ALA A 54 3.72 10.54 11.54
N MET A 55 2.67 10.37 10.74
CA MET A 55 1.76 9.22 10.83
C MET A 55 2.47 7.86 10.66
N LEU A 56 3.57 7.76 9.90
CA LEU A 56 4.36 6.53 9.79
C LEU A 56 4.81 6.00 11.16
N LYS A 57 5.28 6.89 12.03
CA LYS A 57 5.77 6.53 13.38
C LYS A 57 4.63 6.37 14.38
N GLU A 58 3.63 7.25 14.28
CA GLU A 58 2.43 7.20 15.11
C GLU A 58 1.71 5.87 14.89
N ASN A 59 1.58 5.43 13.64
CA ASN A 59 0.95 4.17 13.29
C ASN A 59 1.67 2.95 13.89
N GLN A 60 2.99 2.92 13.82
CA GLN A 60 3.76 1.83 14.47
C GLN A 60 3.45 1.76 15.97
N THR A 61 3.44 2.91 16.64
CA THR A 61 3.17 2.99 18.09
C THR A 61 1.75 2.55 18.42
N VAL A 62 0.77 2.99 17.65
CA VAL A 62 -0.65 2.67 17.86
C VAL A 62 -0.91 1.19 17.62
N LEU A 63 -0.46 0.64 16.50
CA LEU A 63 -0.67 -0.77 16.17
C LEU A 63 0.01 -1.71 17.16
N ASP A 64 1.23 -1.39 17.57
CA ASP A 64 1.95 -2.19 18.57
C ASP A 64 1.23 -2.21 19.93
N ARG A 65 0.59 -1.12 20.30
CA ARG A 65 -0.18 -1.00 21.55
C ARG A 65 -1.55 -1.68 21.46
N GLU A 66 -2.32 -1.43 20.41
CA GLU A 66 -3.73 -1.85 20.32
C GLU A 66 -3.89 -3.28 19.78
N ILE A 67 -3.08 -3.66 18.82
CA ILE A 67 -3.13 -4.98 18.18
C ILE A 67 -2.06 -5.90 18.76
N GLY A 68 -0.91 -5.36 19.09
CA GLY A 68 0.27 -6.11 19.55
C GLY A 68 1.18 -6.50 18.40
N THR A 69 2.48 -6.25 18.56
CA THR A 69 3.50 -6.42 17.52
C THR A 69 3.51 -7.82 16.87
N ALA A 70 3.13 -8.86 17.61
CA ALA A 70 3.12 -10.24 17.09
C ALA A 70 1.89 -10.61 16.27
N ASN A 71 0.88 -9.74 16.22
CA ASN A 71 -0.44 -10.07 15.71
C ASN A 71 -0.76 -9.44 14.34
N TYR A 72 0.23 -8.83 13.69
CA TYR A 72 0.09 -8.29 12.33
C TYR A 72 1.41 -8.33 11.59
N ASP A 73 1.38 -8.39 10.27
CA ASP A 73 2.54 -8.46 9.38
C ASP A 73 2.80 -7.15 8.66
N VAL A 74 1.76 -6.37 8.40
CA VAL A 74 1.80 -5.06 7.74
C VAL A 74 0.75 -4.15 8.34
N GLY A 75 1.08 -2.89 8.55
CA GLY A 75 0.13 -1.86 9.00
C GLY A 75 0.08 -0.69 8.03
N HIS A 76 -1.11 -0.12 7.85
CA HIS A 76 -1.34 0.98 6.91
C HIS A 76 -2.41 1.93 7.43
N VAL A 77 -2.14 3.24 7.39
CA VAL A 77 -3.12 4.26 7.77
C VAL A 77 -4.01 4.62 6.59
N PHE A 78 -5.30 4.59 6.78
CA PHE A 78 -6.28 5.24 5.90
C PHE A 78 -6.72 6.55 6.53
N SER A 79 -6.46 7.67 5.86
CA SER A 79 -6.71 9.03 6.35
C SER A 79 -7.44 9.87 5.29
N THR A 80 -7.97 11.00 5.72
CA THR A 80 -8.49 12.05 4.82
C THR A 80 -7.47 13.14 4.51
N GLY A 81 -6.27 13.06 5.05
CA GLY A 81 -5.16 14.00 4.84
C GLY A 81 -3.80 13.30 4.87
N GLY A 82 -2.74 14.04 4.53
CA GLY A 82 -1.37 13.54 4.57
C GLY A 82 -0.79 13.00 3.26
N GLY A 83 -1.61 12.78 2.25
CA GLY A 83 -1.16 12.18 0.97
C GLY A 83 -0.72 10.73 1.12
N GLY A 84 0.17 10.25 0.23
CA GLY A 84 0.74 8.92 0.29
C GLY A 84 2.21 8.95 0.71
N VAL A 85 2.61 8.04 1.59
CA VAL A 85 4.01 7.81 1.96
C VAL A 85 4.16 6.43 2.61
N ALA A 86 5.22 5.71 2.26
CA ALA A 86 5.53 4.44 2.89
C ALA A 86 7.03 4.17 3.02
N TYR A 87 7.41 3.33 3.98
CA TYR A 87 8.74 2.77 4.03
C TYR A 87 8.86 1.60 3.04
N LEU A 88 9.94 1.56 2.29
CA LEU A 88 10.24 0.44 1.41
C LEU A 88 10.56 -0.82 2.23
N GLN A 89 10.00 -1.97 1.79
CA GLN A 89 10.26 -3.28 2.40
C GLN A 89 9.91 -3.31 3.91
N SER A 90 8.79 -2.70 4.28
CA SER A 90 8.40 -2.57 5.67
C SER A 90 7.69 -3.79 6.28
N PRO A 91 6.89 -4.60 5.57
CA PRO A 91 6.27 -5.79 6.15
C PRO A 91 7.27 -6.71 6.85
N CYS A 92 6.84 -7.41 7.88
CA CYS A 92 7.66 -8.32 8.70
C CYS A 92 8.80 -7.64 9.51
N SER A 93 9.04 -6.36 9.32
CA SER A 93 10.12 -5.62 9.99
C SER A 93 9.66 -4.95 11.29
N THR A 94 10.58 -4.29 11.98
CA THR A 94 10.24 -3.43 13.13
C THR A 94 9.51 -2.13 12.74
N SER A 95 9.43 -1.83 11.44
CA SER A 95 8.72 -0.68 10.86
C SER A 95 7.52 -1.10 10.02
N LYS A 96 6.96 -2.27 10.29
CA LYS A 96 5.92 -2.90 9.46
C LYS A 96 4.59 -2.15 9.37
N ALA A 97 4.35 -1.21 10.28
CA ALA A 97 3.21 -0.28 10.20
C ALA A 97 3.51 1.00 9.41
N GLY A 98 4.61 1.02 8.65
CA GLY A 98 5.11 2.18 7.93
C GLY A 98 4.46 2.40 6.56
N GLY A 99 3.14 2.55 6.51
CA GLY A 99 2.38 2.95 5.33
C GLY A 99 1.25 3.91 5.69
N VAL A 100 1.05 4.92 4.86
CA VAL A 100 0.03 5.95 5.03
C VAL A 100 -0.57 6.30 3.69
N THR A 101 -1.89 6.32 3.62
CA THR A 101 -2.65 6.82 2.48
C THR A 101 -3.73 7.78 2.96
N GLY A 102 -3.73 9.01 2.46
CA GLY A 102 -4.73 10.02 2.79
C GLY A 102 -5.22 10.78 1.56
N LEU A 103 -6.54 10.82 1.39
CA LEU A 103 -7.21 11.58 0.34
C LEU A 103 -8.50 12.18 0.89
N GLY A 104 -8.82 13.42 0.54
CA GLY A 104 -10.02 14.13 1.03
C GLY A 104 -11.34 13.42 0.72
N ALA A 105 -11.39 12.58 -0.31
CA ALA A 105 -12.49 11.67 -0.61
C ALA A 105 -11.93 10.25 -0.83
N PRO A 106 -11.74 9.45 0.25
CA PRO A 106 -11.06 8.17 0.21
C PRO A 106 -11.97 7.03 -0.31
N ILE A 107 -12.42 7.16 -1.56
CA ILE A 107 -13.33 6.22 -2.21
C ILE A 107 -12.92 5.95 -3.66
N ASN A 108 -13.29 4.78 -4.17
CA ASN A 108 -13.08 4.32 -5.55
C ASN A 108 -11.61 4.20 -5.95
N ASP A 109 -11.37 3.82 -7.21
CA ASP A 109 -10.02 3.57 -7.72
C ASP A 109 -9.03 4.74 -7.59
N PRO A 110 -9.43 6.03 -7.67
CA PRO A 110 -8.53 7.13 -7.32
C PRO A 110 -7.95 7.07 -5.90
N PHE A 111 -8.62 6.39 -4.97
CA PHE A 111 -8.07 6.11 -3.64
C PHE A 111 -7.48 4.70 -3.56
N TYR A 112 -8.21 3.68 -4.05
CA TYR A 112 -7.80 2.29 -3.86
C TYR A 112 -6.55 1.91 -4.66
N ILE A 113 -6.42 2.41 -5.90
CA ILE A 113 -5.34 2.06 -6.82
C ILE A 113 -4.25 3.13 -6.82
N ASP A 114 -4.59 4.40 -7.07
CA ASP A 114 -3.59 5.45 -7.22
C ASP A 114 -2.86 5.77 -5.91
N TYR A 115 -3.47 5.43 -4.75
CA TYR A 115 -2.87 5.65 -3.44
C TYR A 115 -2.66 4.37 -2.63
N VAL A 116 -3.71 3.61 -2.27
CA VAL A 116 -3.53 2.46 -1.35
C VAL A 116 -2.67 1.37 -1.98
N ALA A 117 -2.98 0.93 -3.20
CA ALA A 117 -2.17 -0.08 -3.89
C ALA A 117 -0.75 0.42 -4.16
N HIS A 118 -0.59 1.71 -4.48
CA HIS A 118 0.70 2.37 -4.69
C HIS A 118 1.55 2.36 -3.42
N GLU A 119 1.05 2.88 -2.31
CA GLU A 119 1.82 2.95 -1.05
C GLU A 119 2.11 1.56 -0.47
N MET A 120 1.18 0.62 -0.60
CA MET A 120 1.45 -0.78 -0.29
C MET A 120 2.52 -1.36 -1.22
N GLY A 121 2.57 -0.96 -2.49
CA GLY A 121 3.65 -1.32 -3.41
C GLY A 121 5.01 -0.90 -2.89
N HIS A 122 5.12 0.32 -2.32
CA HIS A 122 6.33 0.74 -1.62
C HIS A 122 6.61 -0.14 -0.40
N GLN A 123 5.62 -0.40 0.44
CA GLN A 123 5.81 -1.30 1.57
C GLN A 123 6.34 -2.67 1.13
N PHE A 124 5.85 -3.23 0.05
CA PHE A 124 6.36 -4.48 -0.53
C PHE A 124 7.63 -4.32 -1.36
N GLY A 125 8.23 -3.13 -1.42
CA GLY A 125 9.59 -2.92 -1.94
C GLY A 125 9.68 -2.40 -3.37
N ALA A 126 8.59 -1.94 -3.99
CA ALA A 126 8.61 -1.33 -5.32
C ALA A 126 8.86 0.18 -5.23
N PRO A 127 9.97 0.71 -5.81
CA PRO A 127 10.13 2.14 -6.01
C PRO A 127 9.27 2.66 -7.18
N HIS A 128 9.23 3.99 -7.35
CA HIS A 128 8.56 4.61 -8.50
C HIS A 128 9.15 4.17 -9.84
N THR A 129 8.31 4.17 -10.87
CA THR A 129 8.65 3.68 -12.21
C THR A 129 8.71 4.76 -13.28
N PHE A 130 8.15 5.95 -13.01
CA PHE A 130 8.06 7.05 -13.95
C PHE A 130 9.41 7.73 -14.26
N ASN A 131 9.55 8.26 -15.46
CA ASN A 131 10.77 8.92 -15.92
C ASN A 131 10.78 10.44 -15.76
N ASN A 132 9.62 11.06 -15.50
CA ASN A 132 9.56 12.49 -15.15
C ASN A 132 10.24 12.74 -13.79
N SER A 133 10.72 13.97 -13.57
CA SER A 133 11.39 14.32 -12.31
C SER A 133 10.43 14.37 -11.11
N CYS A 134 9.18 14.76 -11.34
CA CYS A 134 8.08 14.81 -10.33
C CYS A 134 8.54 15.41 -8.99
N GLY A 135 9.18 16.58 -9.03
CA GLY A 135 9.67 17.24 -7.82
C GLY A 135 10.77 16.48 -7.06
N GLY A 136 11.49 15.58 -7.71
CA GLY A 136 12.55 14.77 -7.11
C GLY A 136 12.12 13.36 -6.68
N ASN A 137 10.87 12.97 -6.94
CA ASN A 137 10.35 11.65 -6.57
C ASN A 137 10.72 10.53 -7.56
N ARG A 138 11.44 10.83 -8.64
CA ARG A 138 11.90 9.85 -9.60
C ARG A 138 12.92 8.89 -8.99
N SER A 139 12.69 7.59 -9.16
CA SER A 139 13.67 6.54 -8.81
C SER A 139 14.49 6.15 -10.05
N GLY A 140 15.75 6.57 -10.10
CA GLY A 140 16.60 6.39 -11.28
C GLY A 140 16.82 4.94 -11.71
N ALA A 141 16.84 4.01 -10.76
CA ALA A 141 17.07 2.59 -11.01
C ALA A 141 15.85 1.86 -11.60
N THR A 142 14.66 2.41 -11.40
CA THR A 142 13.38 1.80 -11.78
C THR A 142 12.55 2.66 -12.72
N ALA A 143 13.08 3.80 -13.18
CA ALA A 143 12.42 4.73 -14.10
C ALA A 143 12.40 4.17 -15.54
N VAL A 144 11.57 3.17 -15.77
CA VAL A 144 11.47 2.44 -17.05
C VAL A 144 10.29 2.90 -17.91
N GLU A 145 9.39 3.64 -17.30
CA GLU A 145 8.13 4.04 -17.93
C GLU A 145 8.19 5.52 -18.35
N PRO A 146 7.77 5.91 -19.58
CA PRO A 146 7.88 7.26 -20.09
C PRO A 146 6.93 8.26 -19.41
N GLY A 147 7.35 9.48 -19.16
CA GLY A 147 6.50 10.55 -18.65
C GLY A 147 6.09 10.33 -17.19
N SER A 148 4.81 10.57 -16.88
CA SER A 148 4.19 10.34 -15.57
C SER A 148 3.71 8.90 -15.37
N GLU A 149 3.63 8.15 -16.49
CA GLU A 149 3.25 6.74 -16.51
C GLU A 149 1.80 6.40 -16.25
N SER A 150 1.53 5.05 -16.28
CA SER A 150 0.17 4.54 -16.11
C SER A 150 0.04 3.39 -15.12
N THR A 151 1.12 2.70 -14.74
CA THR A 151 1.03 1.55 -13.81
C THR A 151 0.90 1.98 -12.35
N SER A 152 0.65 1.04 -11.44
CA SER A 152 0.37 1.34 -10.03
C SER A 152 1.50 2.10 -9.31
N MET A 153 2.79 1.94 -9.72
CA MET A 153 3.92 2.68 -9.12
C MET A 153 4.26 3.98 -9.85
N ALA A 154 3.37 4.43 -10.72
CA ALA A 154 3.47 5.67 -11.48
C ALA A 154 2.88 6.87 -10.73
N TYR A 155 2.96 8.05 -11.35
CA TYR A 155 2.32 9.29 -10.91
C TYR A 155 1.33 9.80 -11.96
N ALA A 156 0.48 8.91 -12.47
CA ALA A 156 -0.57 9.25 -13.41
C ALA A 156 -1.45 10.38 -12.85
N GLY A 157 -1.67 11.40 -13.64
CA GLY A 157 -2.51 12.55 -13.29
C GLY A 157 -1.87 13.61 -12.40
N ILE A 158 -0.75 13.35 -11.73
CA ILE A 158 -0.14 14.27 -10.75
C ILE A 158 1.27 14.73 -11.08
N CYS A 159 1.85 14.32 -12.22
CA CYS A 159 3.21 14.66 -12.64
C CYS A 159 3.27 15.05 -14.12
N PRO A 160 2.95 16.27 -14.51
CA PRO A 160 2.95 16.71 -15.91
C PRO A 160 4.33 16.59 -16.60
N PRO A 161 4.36 16.28 -17.93
CA PRO A 161 3.21 15.92 -18.76
C PRO A 161 2.63 14.55 -18.42
N ASN A 162 1.32 14.53 -18.11
CA ASN A 162 0.63 13.31 -17.75
C ASN A 162 0.37 12.43 -18.98
N VAL A 163 0.59 11.13 -18.83
CA VAL A 163 0.21 10.10 -19.82
C VAL A 163 -1.31 9.87 -19.74
N GLN A 164 -1.83 9.76 -18.52
CA GLN A 164 -3.25 9.60 -18.23
C GLN A 164 -3.59 10.19 -16.85
N ASN A 165 -4.87 10.22 -16.49
CA ASN A 165 -5.33 10.87 -15.26
C ASN A 165 -5.27 10.01 -14.01
N ASN A 166 -5.33 8.69 -14.15
CA ASN A 166 -5.32 7.71 -13.05
C ASN A 166 -4.47 6.51 -13.44
N SER A 167 -3.98 5.77 -12.47
CA SER A 167 -3.20 4.57 -12.71
C SER A 167 -4.06 3.40 -13.17
N ASP A 168 -3.50 2.57 -14.03
CA ASP A 168 -4.05 1.26 -14.37
C ASP A 168 -3.80 0.28 -13.20
N PRO A 169 -4.75 -0.64 -12.91
CA PRO A 169 -4.67 -1.53 -11.75
C PRO A 169 -3.76 -2.75 -12.00
N TYR A 170 -2.52 -2.49 -12.35
CA TYR A 170 -1.44 -3.50 -12.47
C TYR A 170 -0.06 -2.87 -12.26
N PHE A 171 0.93 -3.70 -12.03
CA PHE A 171 2.32 -3.28 -11.80
C PHE A 171 3.18 -3.46 -13.05
N SER A 172 4.17 -2.58 -13.24
CA SER A 172 5.18 -2.77 -14.28
C SER A 172 6.08 -3.97 -13.96
N THR A 173 6.72 -4.54 -14.98
CA THR A 173 7.61 -5.70 -14.79
C THR A 173 8.71 -5.45 -13.75
N VAL A 174 9.26 -4.23 -13.68
CA VAL A 174 10.29 -3.90 -12.68
C VAL A 174 9.72 -3.90 -11.27
N SER A 175 8.49 -3.40 -11.08
CA SER A 175 7.79 -3.42 -9.80
C SER A 175 7.43 -4.84 -9.38
N VAL A 176 6.94 -5.66 -10.32
CA VAL A 176 6.67 -7.09 -10.09
C VAL A 176 7.93 -7.80 -9.59
N ASN A 177 9.06 -7.60 -10.24
CA ASN A 177 10.33 -8.19 -9.83
C ASN A 177 10.77 -7.74 -8.43
N ASN A 178 10.65 -6.45 -8.12
CA ASN A 178 11.02 -5.92 -6.80
C ASN A 178 10.16 -6.51 -5.68
N ILE A 179 8.84 -6.53 -5.87
CA ILE A 179 7.89 -7.09 -4.90
C ILE A 179 8.12 -8.61 -4.75
N TYR A 180 8.22 -9.33 -5.85
CA TYR A 180 8.48 -10.77 -5.84
C TYR A 180 9.77 -11.12 -5.08
N ASN A 181 10.86 -10.41 -5.36
CA ASN A 181 12.13 -10.62 -4.66
C ASN A 181 12.02 -10.34 -3.17
N PHE A 182 11.24 -9.34 -2.76
CA PHE A 182 11.03 -9.03 -1.36
C PHE A 182 10.22 -10.14 -0.66
N ILE A 183 9.07 -10.53 -1.19
CA ILE A 183 8.20 -11.56 -0.55
C ILE A 183 8.88 -12.94 -0.49
N LYS A 184 9.82 -13.23 -1.38
CA LYS A 184 10.64 -14.46 -1.36
C LYS A 184 11.87 -14.35 -0.47
N SER A 185 12.23 -13.17 -0.01
CA SER A 185 13.38 -12.96 0.89
C SER A 185 13.05 -13.36 2.33
N ALA A 186 14.08 -13.61 3.13
CA ALA A 186 13.92 -13.85 4.57
C ALA A 186 13.24 -12.66 5.29
N ASN A 187 13.39 -11.44 4.77
CA ASN A 187 12.81 -10.23 5.37
C ASN A 187 11.32 -10.06 5.04
N GLY A 188 10.80 -10.69 4.00
CA GLY A 188 9.40 -10.62 3.58
C GLY A 188 8.58 -11.89 3.86
N SER A 189 9.11 -12.84 4.63
CA SER A 189 8.57 -14.20 4.77
C SER A 189 7.77 -14.44 6.07
N CYS A 190 7.18 -13.41 6.68
CA CYS A 190 6.33 -13.58 7.87
C CYS A 190 4.91 -14.08 7.55
N SER A 191 4.51 -14.05 6.29
CA SER A 191 3.18 -14.48 5.85
C SER A 191 2.98 -15.99 5.96
N VAL A 192 1.72 -16.40 6.06
CA VAL A 192 1.34 -17.82 5.89
C VAL A 192 1.34 -18.17 4.42
N ASN A 193 2.11 -19.19 4.04
CA ASN A 193 2.13 -19.71 2.68
C ASN A 193 1.11 -20.84 2.54
N THR A 194 0.20 -20.72 1.59
CA THR A 194 -0.76 -21.78 1.22
C THR A 194 -0.45 -22.29 -0.18
N ASP A 195 -0.55 -23.60 -0.37
CA ASP A 195 -0.43 -24.19 -1.69
C ASP A 195 -1.69 -23.86 -2.52
N SER A 196 -1.53 -23.14 -3.60
CA SER A 196 -2.63 -22.79 -4.50
C SER A 196 -3.06 -23.96 -5.41
N GLY A 197 -2.30 -25.04 -5.43
CA GLY A 197 -2.48 -26.14 -6.39
C GLY A 197 -2.12 -25.78 -7.84
N ASN A 198 -1.64 -24.56 -8.08
CA ASN A 198 -1.22 -24.11 -9.41
C ASN A 198 0.27 -24.45 -9.62
N ASN A 199 0.56 -25.15 -10.70
CA ASN A 199 1.93 -25.51 -11.08
C ASN A 199 2.48 -24.55 -12.13
N GLU A 200 3.79 -24.36 -12.13
CA GLU A 200 4.45 -23.60 -13.17
C GLU A 200 4.20 -24.22 -14.55
N PRO A 201 3.97 -23.39 -15.59
CA PRO A 201 3.84 -23.90 -16.96
C PRO A 201 5.11 -24.65 -17.37
N ILE A 202 4.96 -25.85 -17.89
CA ILE A 202 6.06 -26.59 -18.55
C ILE A 202 6.13 -26.09 -19.97
N ILE A 203 7.21 -25.41 -20.32
CA ILE A 203 7.50 -24.91 -21.68
C ILE A 203 8.49 -25.83 -22.37
#